data_f02b19c68ea2618afb68d11eea4009de
#
_entry.id   f02b19c68ea2618afb68d11eea4009de
#
_cell.length_a   1.000
_cell.length_b   1.000
_cell.length_c   1.000
_cell.angle_alpha   90.00
_cell.angle_beta   90.00
_cell.angle_gamma   90.00
#
_symmetry.space_group_name_H-M   'P 1'
#
loop_
_entity.id
_entity.type
_entity.pdbx_description
1 polymer ?
#
loop_
_entity_poly.entity_id
_entity_poly.type
_entity_poly.pdbx_seq_one_letter_code
_entity_poly.pdbx_strand_id
1 'polypeptide(L)'
;MPGRKTTRLKAIVLDRTKLAEQDLILTMLSDSGEERRAVAKGARKPGGRFAARVELFCELDVLLAEGRSLDILSEATLLEPHASLRGDLSKVAAASAICEVARLSCIDGIEDAFLYPLLSRALRACEEVADEKHLDLVVAAYVFKVLAHEGWRPELEACIACGDEALTYFSPAAGGALCGSCAHEIEGAIEVTPLELSWLSSLLKLTFDQLVVAEIAPETALFLLTSAHIWAATHLEARLKAFEFLLSI
;
A
#
# COMPACT_ATOMS: atom_id res chain seq x y z
N MET A 1 -11.15 15.12 38.13
CA MET A 1 -11.34 15.32 36.69
C MET A 1 -11.67 13.98 36.09
N PRO A 2 -12.70 13.81 35.26
CA PRO A 2 -12.92 12.55 34.57
C PRO A 2 -11.67 12.25 33.76
N GLY A 3 -11.18 11.01 33.84
CA GLY A 3 -10.02 10.54 33.07
C GLY A 3 -10.31 10.68 31.58
N ARG A 4 -9.29 11.00 30.75
CA ARG A 4 -9.43 11.01 29.30
C ARG A 4 -9.85 9.61 28.85
N LYS A 5 -10.79 9.54 27.92
CA LYS A 5 -11.16 8.28 27.27
C LYS A 5 -9.90 7.74 26.59
N THR A 6 -9.62 6.46 26.78
CA THR A 6 -8.48 5.78 26.15
C THR A 6 -8.96 4.62 25.32
N THR A 7 -8.29 4.39 24.19
CA THR A 7 -8.56 3.28 23.27
C THR A 7 -7.27 2.48 23.06
N ARG A 8 -7.34 1.15 23.22
CA ARG A 8 -6.23 0.24 22.90
C ARG A 8 -6.52 -0.46 21.59
N LEU A 9 -5.53 -0.47 20.69
CA LEU A 9 -5.65 -1.09 19.37
C LEU A 9 -4.27 -1.50 18.85
N LYS A 10 -4.26 -2.38 17.85
CA LYS A 10 -3.05 -2.64 17.05
C LYS A 10 -3.02 -1.66 15.89
N ALA A 11 -1.83 -1.24 15.47
CA ALA A 11 -1.67 -0.32 14.36
C ALA A 11 -0.34 -0.50 13.63
N ILE A 12 -0.32 -0.18 12.34
CA ILE A 12 0.88 -0.09 11.51
C ILE A 12 1.19 1.38 11.27
N VAL A 13 2.45 1.81 11.47
CA VAL A 13 2.87 3.18 11.23
C VAL A 13 3.05 3.41 9.74
N LEU A 14 2.16 4.22 9.14
CA LEU A 14 2.18 4.57 7.71
C LEU A 14 3.06 5.78 7.42
N ASP A 15 3.02 6.80 8.28
CA ASP A 15 3.76 8.05 8.11
C ASP A 15 4.11 8.69 9.46
N ARG A 16 5.15 9.52 9.44
CA ARG A 16 5.67 10.27 10.59
C ARG A 16 5.96 11.71 10.20
N THR A 17 5.16 12.62 10.70
CA THR A 17 5.32 14.06 10.49
C THR A 17 5.94 14.73 11.72
N LYS A 18 6.94 15.58 11.53
CA LYS A 18 7.55 16.35 12.61
C LYS A 18 6.57 17.35 13.20
N LEU A 19 6.38 17.29 14.52
CA LEU A 19 5.61 18.27 15.29
C LEU A 19 6.52 18.86 16.36
N ALA A 20 6.86 20.14 16.24
CA ALA A 20 7.84 20.78 17.11
C ALA A 20 9.22 20.08 17.14
N GLU A 21 10.08 20.42 18.13
CA GLU A 21 11.48 19.93 18.17
C GLU A 21 11.58 18.43 18.49
N GLN A 22 10.73 17.92 19.37
CA GLN A 22 10.88 16.59 19.94
C GLN A 22 9.71 15.65 19.71
N ASP A 23 8.61 16.14 19.13
CA ASP A 23 7.39 15.38 18.97
C ASP A 23 7.20 14.93 17.52
N LEU A 24 6.43 13.85 17.33
CA LEU A 24 5.95 13.37 16.03
C LEU A 24 4.42 13.29 16.02
N ILE A 25 3.83 13.53 14.87
CA ILE A 25 2.51 13.03 14.53
C ILE A 25 2.72 11.70 13.83
N LEU A 26 2.10 10.65 14.32
CA LEU A 26 2.04 9.35 13.68
C LEU A 26 0.72 9.25 12.92
N THR A 27 0.80 8.84 11.66
CA THR A 27 -0.35 8.37 10.90
C THR A 27 -0.27 6.85 10.85
N MET A 28 -1.31 6.16 11.28
CA MET A 28 -1.31 4.72 11.48
C MET A 28 -2.59 4.11 10.89
N LEU A 29 -2.48 2.89 10.38
CA LEU A 29 -3.63 2.03 10.07
C LEU A 29 -3.91 1.15 11.28
N SER A 30 -5.11 1.26 11.84
CA SER A 30 -5.56 0.41 12.95
C SER A 30 -5.97 -0.98 12.47
N ASP A 31 -6.07 -1.93 13.38
CA ASP A 31 -6.57 -3.29 13.11
C ASP A 31 -8.06 -3.34 12.76
N SER A 32 -8.81 -2.27 13.01
CA SER A 32 -10.15 -2.09 12.47
C SER A 32 -10.18 -1.55 11.03
N GLY A 33 -9.04 -1.12 10.47
CA GLY A 33 -8.93 -0.55 9.12
C GLY A 33 -9.12 0.96 9.04
N GLU A 34 -9.24 1.66 10.18
CA GLU A 34 -9.33 3.12 10.21
C GLU A 34 -7.94 3.78 10.21
N GLU A 35 -7.83 4.93 9.56
CA GLU A 35 -6.68 5.82 9.80
C GLU A 35 -6.78 6.43 11.20
N ARG A 36 -5.71 6.29 11.98
CA ARG A 36 -5.59 6.92 13.31
C ARG A 36 -4.38 7.83 13.34
N ARG A 37 -4.59 9.05 13.82
CA ARG A 37 -3.52 10.05 13.97
C ARG A 37 -3.30 10.40 15.42
N ALA A 38 -2.05 10.30 15.87
CA ALA A 38 -1.70 10.55 17.27
C ALA A 38 -0.40 11.32 17.43
N VAL A 39 -0.33 12.18 18.43
CA VAL A 39 0.89 12.87 18.85
C VAL A 39 1.72 11.95 19.75
N ALA A 40 2.90 11.58 19.30
CA ALA A 40 3.91 10.87 20.08
C ALA A 40 4.89 11.87 20.70
N LYS A 41 4.63 12.26 21.95
CA LYS A 41 5.43 13.26 22.68
C LYS A 41 6.81 12.72 23.00
N GLY A 42 7.87 13.50 22.71
CA GLY A 42 9.25 13.14 22.94
C GLY A 42 9.76 11.97 22.07
N ALA A 43 9.06 11.61 21.00
CA ALA A 43 9.45 10.50 20.12
C ALA A 43 10.79 10.74 19.40
N ARG A 44 11.19 12.01 19.23
CA ARG A 44 12.49 12.39 18.66
C ARG A 44 13.59 12.65 19.71
N LYS A 45 13.24 12.60 20.99
CA LYS A 45 14.21 12.79 22.07
C LYS A 45 15.13 11.56 22.15
N PRO A 46 16.47 11.74 22.11
CA PRO A 46 17.41 10.63 22.30
C PRO A 46 17.13 9.89 23.61
N GLY A 47 16.98 8.56 23.55
CA GLY A 47 16.59 7.74 24.70
C GLY A 47 15.14 7.91 25.15
N GLY A 48 14.32 8.64 24.40
CA GLY A 48 12.89 8.80 24.68
C GLY A 48 12.12 7.48 24.60
N ARG A 49 11.06 7.38 25.38
CA ARG A 49 10.22 6.16 25.52
C ARG A 49 9.73 5.60 24.17
N PHE A 50 9.52 6.46 23.18
CA PHE A 50 9.01 6.08 21.88
C PHE A 50 10.07 6.06 20.76
N ALA A 51 11.27 6.62 20.97
CA ALA A 51 12.24 6.92 19.92
C ALA A 51 12.57 5.75 18.98
N ALA A 52 12.69 4.52 19.50
CA ALA A 52 12.99 3.33 18.68
C ALA A 52 11.76 2.45 18.39
N ARG A 53 10.58 2.86 18.84
CA ARG A 53 9.37 2.00 18.76
C ARG A 53 8.43 2.44 17.65
N VAL A 54 8.37 3.74 17.36
CA VAL A 54 7.39 4.32 16.42
C VAL A 54 8.04 4.66 15.07
N GLU A 55 8.90 3.76 14.60
CA GLU A 55 9.52 3.90 13.27
C GLU A 55 8.51 3.57 12.16
N LEU A 56 8.81 4.02 10.93
CA LEU A 56 7.98 3.66 9.75
C LEU A 56 7.85 2.15 9.63
N PHE A 57 6.67 1.71 9.23
CA PHE A 57 6.30 0.32 8.97
C PHE A 57 6.13 -0.56 10.22
N CYS A 58 6.55 -0.10 11.43
CA CYS A 58 6.39 -0.88 12.65
C CYS A 58 4.92 -1.20 12.93
N GLU A 59 4.67 -2.45 13.32
CA GLU A 59 3.39 -2.87 13.91
C GLU A 59 3.46 -2.71 15.43
N LEU A 60 2.45 -2.08 15.99
CA LEU A 60 2.40 -1.66 17.40
C LEU A 60 1.10 -2.10 18.06
N ASP A 61 1.16 -2.43 19.35
CA ASP A 61 0.02 -2.37 20.26
C ASP A 61 0.08 -1.00 20.96
N VAL A 62 -0.89 -0.14 20.73
CA VAL A 62 -0.90 1.24 21.21
C VAL A 62 -2.07 1.53 22.13
N LEU A 63 -1.82 2.37 23.14
CA LEU A 63 -2.86 3.01 23.96
C LEU A 63 -2.92 4.49 23.57
N LEU A 64 -4.04 4.89 22.99
CA LEU A 64 -4.34 6.25 22.59
C LEU A 64 -5.24 6.92 23.61
N ALA A 65 -4.91 8.12 24.04
CA ALA A 65 -5.78 8.96 24.87
C ALA A 65 -6.42 10.05 23.99
N GLU A 66 -7.72 10.24 24.10
CA GLU A 66 -8.47 11.24 23.35
C GLU A 66 -7.87 12.64 23.56
N GLY A 67 -7.55 13.34 22.47
CA GLY A 67 -7.06 14.71 22.44
C GLY A 67 -8.12 15.67 21.88
N ARG A 68 -7.77 16.95 21.73
CA ARG A 68 -8.70 17.96 21.17
C ARG A 68 -8.87 17.83 19.66
N SER A 69 -7.81 17.52 18.92
CA SER A 69 -7.79 17.40 17.46
C SER A 69 -7.08 16.13 17.00
N LEU A 70 -6.10 15.66 17.73
CA LEU A 70 -5.38 14.42 17.50
C LEU A 70 -5.31 13.64 18.81
N ASP A 71 -5.32 12.32 18.71
CA ASP A 71 -5.07 11.46 19.85
C ASP A 71 -3.65 11.67 20.41
N ILE A 72 -3.43 11.26 21.65
CA ILE A 72 -2.11 11.29 22.28
C ILE A 72 -1.67 9.86 22.51
N LEU A 73 -0.50 9.50 21.95
CA LEU A 73 0.11 8.21 22.21
C LEU A 73 0.55 8.12 23.68
N SER A 74 -0.15 7.29 24.45
CA SER A 74 0.13 7.07 25.88
C SER A 74 1.06 5.89 26.10
N GLU A 75 0.89 4.79 25.35
CA GLU A 75 1.76 3.61 25.38
C GLU A 75 1.95 3.07 23.96
N ALA A 76 3.10 2.44 23.73
CA ALA A 76 3.39 1.69 22.52
C ALA A 76 4.25 0.48 22.84
N THR A 77 3.78 -0.70 22.46
CA THR A 77 4.54 -1.94 22.50
C THR A 77 4.78 -2.39 21.07
N LEU A 78 6.06 -2.65 20.75
CA LEU A 78 6.44 -3.11 19.42
C LEU A 78 6.00 -4.58 19.25
N LEU A 79 5.23 -4.85 18.21
CA LEU A 79 4.79 -6.19 17.81
C LEU A 79 5.72 -6.73 16.72
N GLU A 80 5.88 -5.98 15.60
CA GLU A 80 6.76 -6.33 14.50
C GLU A 80 7.56 -5.10 14.08
N PRO A 81 8.90 -5.15 14.08
CA PRO A 81 9.74 -3.98 13.79
C PRO A 81 9.89 -3.66 12.30
N HIS A 82 9.73 -4.65 11.39
CA HIS A 82 10.07 -4.55 9.97
C HIS A 82 11.39 -3.80 9.71
N ALA A 83 12.42 -4.13 10.49
CA ALA A 83 13.67 -3.35 10.55
C ALA A 83 14.48 -3.45 9.25
N SER A 84 14.41 -4.59 8.56
CA SER A 84 15.13 -4.83 7.30
C SER A 84 14.64 -3.92 6.18
N LEU A 85 13.36 -3.51 6.19
CA LEU A 85 12.82 -2.56 5.22
C LEU A 85 13.56 -1.22 5.25
N ARG A 86 13.95 -0.75 6.43
CA ARG A 86 14.59 0.57 6.60
C ARG A 86 16.09 0.58 6.29
N GLY A 87 16.69 -0.57 6.09
CA GLY A 87 18.10 -0.72 5.76
C GLY A 87 18.43 -0.72 4.25
N ASP A 88 17.43 -0.76 3.41
CA ASP A 88 17.54 -0.91 1.96
C ASP A 88 16.65 0.13 1.24
N LEU A 89 17.22 0.87 0.28
CA LEU A 89 16.51 1.97 -0.39
C LEU A 89 15.31 1.47 -1.20
N SER A 90 15.47 0.39 -1.95
CA SER A 90 14.39 -0.19 -2.78
C SER A 90 13.26 -0.70 -1.87
N LYS A 91 13.60 -1.35 -0.75
CA LYS A 91 12.60 -1.81 0.24
C LYS A 91 11.86 -0.66 0.93
N VAL A 92 12.57 0.42 1.31
CA VAL A 92 11.93 1.64 1.85
C VAL A 92 10.97 2.24 0.83
N ALA A 93 11.38 2.35 -0.42
CA ALA A 93 10.55 2.93 -1.49
C ALA A 93 9.30 2.09 -1.72
N ALA A 94 9.44 0.77 -1.86
CA ALA A 94 8.32 -0.16 -2.03
C ALA A 94 7.34 -0.12 -0.85
N ALA A 95 7.84 -0.23 0.38
CA ALA A 95 7.01 -0.16 1.59
C ALA A 95 6.32 1.22 1.74
N SER A 96 7.01 2.31 1.35
CA SER A 96 6.41 3.66 1.38
C SER A 96 5.30 3.81 0.34
N ALA A 97 5.46 3.26 -0.87
CA ALA A 97 4.41 3.25 -1.89
C ALA A 97 3.18 2.45 -1.43
N ILE A 98 3.39 1.28 -0.83
CA ILE A 98 2.32 0.47 -0.22
C ILE A 98 1.59 1.25 0.88
N CYS A 99 2.33 1.89 1.81
CA CYS A 99 1.75 2.68 2.89
C CYS A 99 1.00 3.94 2.37
N GLU A 100 1.48 4.57 1.29
CA GLU A 100 0.80 5.69 0.65
C GLU A 100 -0.56 5.27 0.09
N VAL A 101 -0.62 4.14 -0.62
CA VAL A 101 -1.87 3.57 -1.12
C VAL A 101 -2.77 3.16 0.05
N ALA A 102 -2.25 2.44 1.05
CA ALA A 102 -3.02 2.07 2.25
C ALA A 102 -3.71 3.26 2.91
N ARG A 103 -2.99 4.38 3.05
CA ARG A 103 -3.53 5.61 3.64
C ARG A 103 -4.65 6.22 2.80
N LEU A 104 -4.52 6.21 1.48
CA LEU A 104 -5.53 6.76 0.56
C LEU A 104 -6.77 5.86 0.46
N SER A 105 -6.64 4.58 0.76
CA SER A 105 -7.73 3.60 0.83
C SER A 105 -8.52 3.67 2.14
N CYS A 106 -8.03 4.36 3.16
CA CYS A 106 -8.78 4.58 4.39
C CYS A 106 -9.86 5.63 4.19
N ILE A 107 -11.11 5.27 4.43
CA ILE A 107 -12.25 6.20 4.40
C ILE A 107 -12.54 6.66 5.84
N ASP A 108 -12.61 7.98 6.04
CA ASP A 108 -12.84 8.54 7.36
C ASP A 108 -14.16 8.05 7.98
N GLY A 109 -14.07 7.52 9.21
CA GLY A 109 -15.21 6.99 9.95
C GLY A 109 -15.73 5.64 9.45
N ILE A 110 -15.04 4.95 8.54
CA ILE A 110 -15.39 3.61 8.06
C ILE A 110 -14.34 2.61 8.51
N GLU A 111 -14.77 1.55 9.20
CA GLU A 111 -13.92 0.41 9.55
C GLU A 111 -13.85 -0.57 8.37
N ASP A 112 -12.65 -0.97 7.98
CA ASP A 112 -12.39 -2.00 6.98
C ASP A 112 -11.31 -2.98 7.45
N ALA A 113 -11.72 -4.03 8.12
CA ALA A 113 -10.83 -5.03 8.70
C ALA A 113 -9.97 -5.80 7.67
N PHE A 114 -10.22 -5.63 6.37
CA PHE A 114 -9.41 -6.23 5.30
C PHE A 114 -8.06 -5.53 5.14
N LEU A 115 -7.99 -4.22 5.37
CA LEU A 115 -6.80 -3.40 5.06
C LEU A 115 -5.59 -3.76 5.92
N TYR A 116 -5.78 -3.93 7.25
CA TYR A 116 -4.67 -4.19 8.17
C TYR A 116 -3.91 -5.50 7.86
N PRO A 117 -4.56 -6.68 7.78
CA PRO A 117 -3.86 -7.93 7.49
C PRO A 117 -3.25 -7.96 6.08
N LEU A 118 -3.88 -7.29 5.10
CA LEU A 118 -3.32 -7.17 3.76
C LEU A 118 -2.01 -6.36 3.78
N LEU A 119 -2.01 -5.20 4.45
CA LEU A 119 -0.83 -4.35 4.60
C LEU A 119 0.29 -5.07 5.36
N SER A 120 -0.02 -5.67 6.53
CA SER A 120 0.95 -6.43 7.34
C SER A 120 1.63 -7.52 6.51
N ARG A 121 0.86 -8.29 5.74
CA ARG A 121 1.44 -9.36 4.90
C ARG A 121 2.26 -8.82 3.72
N ALA A 122 1.86 -7.70 3.11
CA ALA A 122 2.62 -7.06 2.04
C ALA A 122 3.98 -6.52 2.54
N LEU A 123 4.01 -5.85 3.71
CA LEU A 123 5.25 -5.38 4.32
C LEU A 123 6.21 -6.55 4.64
N ARG A 124 5.68 -7.65 5.18
CA ARG A 124 6.48 -8.87 5.42
C ARG A 124 7.00 -9.46 4.11
N ALA A 125 6.19 -9.49 3.05
CA ALA A 125 6.64 -9.94 1.73
C ALA A 125 7.80 -9.10 1.20
N CYS A 126 7.76 -7.77 1.36
CA CYS A 126 8.88 -6.90 1.00
C CYS A 126 10.15 -7.20 1.80
N GLU A 127 10.07 -7.71 3.04
CA GLU A 127 11.25 -8.16 3.80
C GLU A 127 11.82 -9.46 3.23
N GLU A 128 10.95 -10.40 2.84
CA GLU A 128 11.29 -11.75 2.40
C GLU A 128 11.95 -11.79 1.02
N VAL A 129 11.63 -10.86 0.12
CA VAL A 129 12.18 -10.84 -1.24
C VAL A 129 13.65 -10.38 -1.27
N ALA A 130 14.40 -10.95 -2.22
CA ALA A 130 15.84 -10.71 -2.38
C ALA A 130 16.18 -9.77 -3.54
N ASP A 131 15.26 -9.51 -4.45
CA ASP A 131 15.49 -8.74 -5.68
C ASP A 131 14.37 -7.75 -5.98
N GLU A 132 14.65 -6.78 -6.84
CA GLU A 132 13.75 -5.66 -7.17
C GLU A 132 12.49 -6.12 -7.91
N LYS A 133 12.59 -7.07 -8.85
CA LYS A 133 11.42 -7.55 -9.60
C LYS A 133 10.34 -8.16 -8.71
N HIS A 134 10.73 -8.81 -7.61
CA HIS A 134 9.76 -9.33 -6.64
C HIS A 134 9.23 -8.23 -5.72
N LEU A 135 10.01 -7.17 -5.41
CA LEU A 135 9.47 -5.98 -4.75
C LEU A 135 8.39 -5.33 -5.61
N ASP A 136 8.66 -5.13 -6.90
CA ASP A 136 7.71 -4.57 -7.87
C ASP A 136 6.43 -5.39 -7.93
N LEU A 137 6.58 -6.72 -7.97
CA LEU A 137 5.46 -7.66 -7.99
C LEU A 137 4.60 -7.57 -6.72
N VAL A 138 5.23 -7.47 -5.54
CA VAL A 138 4.53 -7.31 -4.26
C VAL A 138 3.76 -5.99 -4.21
N VAL A 139 4.39 -4.88 -4.63
CA VAL A 139 3.74 -3.56 -4.67
C VAL A 139 2.55 -3.58 -5.63
N ALA A 140 2.74 -4.09 -6.85
CA ALA A 140 1.66 -4.21 -7.84
C ALA A 140 0.49 -5.06 -7.31
N ALA A 141 0.80 -6.21 -6.70
CA ALA A 141 -0.22 -7.09 -6.13
C ALA A 141 -0.99 -6.43 -4.98
N TYR A 142 -0.30 -5.67 -4.11
CA TYR A 142 -0.96 -4.92 -3.04
C TYR A 142 -1.98 -3.94 -3.60
N VAL A 143 -1.57 -3.12 -4.58
CA VAL A 143 -2.43 -2.12 -5.22
C VAL A 143 -3.68 -2.76 -5.84
N PHE A 144 -3.48 -3.78 -6.69
CA PHE A 144 -4.61 -4.43 -7.36
C PHE A 144 -5.54 -5.13 -6.37
N LYS A 145 -5.02 -5.72 -5.28
CA LYS A 145 -5.84 -6.38 -4.26
C LYS A 145 -6.67 -5.39 -3.44
N VAL A 146 -6.08 -4.29 -2.98
CA VAL A 146 -6.79 -3.31 -2.18
C VAL A 146 -7.85 -2.60 -3.02
N LEU A 147 -7.52 -2.17 -4.24
CA LEU A 147 -8.48 -1.49 -5.11
C LEU A 147 -9.57 -2.42 -5.64
N ALA A 148 -9.26 -3.70 -5.89
CA ALA A 148 -10.29 -4.68 -6.23
C ALA A 148 -11.28 -4.94 -5.07
N HIS A 149 -10.81 -4.86 -3.81
CA HIS A 149 -11.67 -4.92 -2.62
C HIS A 149 -12.60 -3.69 -2.53
N GLU A 150 -12.11 -2.52 -2.89
CA GLU A 150 -12.88 -1.27 -2.95
C GLU A 150 -13.84 -1.19 -4.15
N GLY A 151 -13.89 -2.21 -4.99
CA GLY A 151 -14.78 -2.28 -6.16
C GLY A 151 -14.11 -1.94 -7.49
N TRP A 152 -12.84 -1.55 -7.49
CA TRP A 152 -12.05 -1.26 -8.68
C TRP A 152 -11.30 -2.51 -9.18
N ARG A 153 -12.04 -3.56 -9.47
CA ARG A 153 -11.45 -4.78 -10.05
C ARG A 153 -11.32 -4.63 -11.56
N PRO A 154 -10.12 -4.82 -12.15
CA PRO A 154 -9.98 -4.75 -13.60
C PRO A 154 -10.75 -5.88 -14.30
N GLU A 155 -11.40 -5.55 -15.41
CA GLU A 155 -11.96 -6.54 -16.32
C GLU A 155 -10.84 -7.09 -17.22
N LEU A 156 -10.60 -8.39 -17.15
CA LEU A 156 -9.49 -9.06 -17.82
C LEU A 156 -9.94 -10.28 -18.66
N GLU A 157 -11.24 -10.57 -18.72
CA GLU A 157 -11.79 -11.74 -19.42
C GLU A 157 -12.39 -11.36 -20.78
N ALA A 158 -12.91 -10.14 -20.90
CA ALA A 158 -13.50 -9.63 -22.13
C ALA A 158 -13.13 -8.15 -22.35
N CYS A 159 -13.21 -7.71 -23.59
CA CYS A 159 -13.01 -6.29 -23.94
C CYS A 159 -14.09 -5.43 -23.26
N ILE A 160 -13.64 -4.45 -22.46
CA ILE A 160 -14.54 -3.56 -21.69
C ILE A 160 -15.48 -2.72 -22.58
N ALA A 161 -15.17 -2.57 -23.88
CA ALA A 161 -15.96 -1.76 -24.80
C ALA A 161 -16.95 -2.58 -25.63
N CYS A 162 -16.59 -3.81 -26.08
CA CYS A 162 -17.42 -4.59 -27.00
C CYS A 162 -17.64 -6.05 -26.58
N GLY A 163 -16.98 -6.54 -25.52
CA GLY A 163 -17.13 -7.92 -25.06
C GLY A 163 -16.33 -8.96 -25.85
N ASP A 164 -15.48 -8.55 -26.79
CA ASP A 164 -14.60 -9.47 -27.55
C ASP A 164 -13.56 -10.11 -26.60
N GLU A 165 -13.27 -11.40 -26.80
CA GLU A 165 -12.30 -12.16 -26.00
C GLU A 165 -10.86 -12.08 -26.56
N ALA A 166 -10.67 -11.49 -27.76
CA ALA A 166 -9.35 -11.32 -28.38
C ALA A 166 -8.61 -10.09 -27.79
N LEU A 167 -8.14 -10.23 -26.57
CA LEU A 167 -7.55 -9.16 -25.78
C LEU A 167 -6.06 -8.99 -26.13
N THR A 168 -5.67 -7.77 -26.54
CA THR A 168 -4.30 -7.42 -26.93
C THR A 168 -3.86 -6.07 -26.33
N TYR A 169 -4.73 -5.37 -25.61
CA TYR A 169 -4.43 -4.13 -24.93
C TYR A 169 -4.97 -4.14 -23.50
N PHE A 170 -4.37 -3.31 -22.66
CA PHE A 170 -4.84 -3.01 -21.32
C PHE A 170 -4.85 -1.50 -21.10
N SER A 171 -5.92 -0.98 -20.54
CA SER A 171 -6.02 0.43 -20.14
C SER A 171 -6.35 0.55 -18.67
N PRO A 172 -5.37 0.89 -17.82
CA PRO A 172 -5.61 1.18 -16.41
C PRO A 172 -6.68 2.26 -16.20
N ALA A 173 -6.65 3.30 -17.03
CA ALA A 173 -7.60 4.42 -16.93
C ALA A 173 -9.02 4.05 -17.36
N ALA A 174 -9.17 3.13 -18.33
CA ALA A 174 -10.47 2.69 -18.78
C ALA A 174 -11.05 1.52 -17.97
N GLY A 175 -10.25 0.89 -17.11
CA GLY A 175 -10.71 -0.13 -16.16
C GLY A 175 -10.52 -1.58 -16.59
N GLY A 176 -9.72 -1.88 -17.63
CA GLY A 176 -9.49 -3.27 -18.01
C GLY A 176 -8.88 -3.50 -19.38
N ALA A 177 -9.05 -4.74 -19.87
CA ALA A 177 -8.51 -5.21 -21.13
C ALA A 177 -9.38 -4.81 -22.34
N LEU A 178 -8.73 -4.69 -23.50
CA LEU A 178 -9.33 -4.24 -24.74
C LEU A 178 -8.89 -5.12 -25.92
N CYS A 179 -9.78 -5.29 -26.90
CA CYS A 179 -9.40 -5.82 -28.20
C CYS A 179 -8.70 -4.74 -29.05
N GLY A 180 -7.94 -5.15 -30.08
CA GLY A 180 -7.21 -4.23 -30.95
C GLY A 180 -8.09 -3.17 -31.61
N SER A 181 -9.32 -3.50 -31.99
CA SER A 181 -10.24 -2.55 -32.62
C SER A 181 -10.66 -1.42 -31.68
N CYS A 182 -11.03 -1.75 -30.44
CA CYS A 182 -11.51 -0.75 -29.46
C CYS A 182 -10.37 0.05 -28.85
N ALA A 183 -9.17 -0.50 -28.77
CA ALA A 183 -8.01 0.17 -28.17
C ALA A 183 -7.61 1.46 -28.90
N HIS A 184 -7.84 1.55 -30.21
CA HIS A 184 -7.54 2.74 -31.01
C HIS A 184 -8.36 3.98 -30.62
N GLU A 185 -9.51 3.77 -29.99
CA GLU A 185 -10.42 4.86 -29.57
C GLU A 185 -10.22 5.26 -28.11
N ILE A 186 -9.36 4.54 -27.39
CA ILE A 186 -9.13 4.73 -25.94
C ILE A 186 -7.71 5.24 -25.71
N GLU A 187 -7.61 6.50 -25.31
CA GLU A 187 -6.32 7.12 -24.98
C GLU A 187 -5.65 6.40 -23.81
N GLY A 188 -4.33 6.16 -23.91
CA GLY A 188 -3.56 5.50 -22.87
C GLY A 188 -3.73 3.97 -22.83
N ALA A 189 -4.35 3.35 -23.84
CA ALA A 189 -4.33 1.90 -24.00
C ALA A 189 -2.91 1.42 -24.35
N ILE A 190 -2.43 0.43 -23.62
CA ILE A 190 -1.08 -0.14 -23.72
C ILE A 190 -1.20 -1.53 -24.35
N GLU A 191 -0.42 -1.81 -25.39
CA GLU A 191 -0.33 -3.14 -25.97
C GLU A 191 0.22 -4.13 -24.94
N VAL A 192 -0.39 -5.30 -24.83
CA VAL A 192 -0.03 -6.32 -23.84
C VAL A 192 0.05 -7.70 -24.47
N THR A 193 0.98 -8.49 -23.97
CA THR A 193 1.11 -9.91 -24.30
C THR A 193 0.11 -10.75 -23.51
N PRO A 194 -0.23 -11.97 -23.98
CA PRO A 194 -1.03 -12.92 -23.19
C PRO A 194 -0.44 -13.24 -21.83
N LEU A 195 0.90 -13.21 -21.72
CA LEU A 195 1.62 -13.43 -20.45
C LEU A 195 1.36 -12.29 -19.46
N GLU A 196 1.42 -11.04 -19.89
CA GLU A 196 1.16 -9.86 -19.04
C GLU A 196 -0.30 -9.81 -18.56
N LEU A 197 -1.27 -10.13 -19.43
CA LEU A 197 -2.68 -10.28 -19.05
C LEU A 197 -2.87 -11.40 -18.01
N SER A 198 -2.20 -12.53 -18.20
CA SER A 198 -2.20 -13.62 -17.21
C SER A 198 -1.64 -13.18 -15.86
N TRP A 199 -0.58 -12.38 -15.87
CA TRP A 199 0.02 -11.85 -14.65
C TRP A 199 -0.89 -10.85 -13.93
N LEU A 200 -1.56 -9.92 -14.66
CA LEU A 200 -2.56 -9.03 -14.06
C LEU A 200 -3.66 -9.81 -13.32
N SER A 201 -4.15 -10.90 -13.94
CA SER A 201 -5.10 -11.80 -13.28
C SER A 201 -4.49 -12.53 -12.06
N SER A 202 -3.21 -12.90 -12.14
CA SER A 202 -2.48 -13.61 -11.08
C SER A 202 -2.24 -12.73 -9.86
N LEU A 203 -2.01 -11.40 -10.04
CA LEU A 203 -1.89 -10.46 -8.93
C LEU A 203 -3.11 -10.47 -8.00
N LEU A 204 -4.30 -10.70 -8.54
CA LEU A 204 -5.54 -10.77 -7.76
C LEU A 204 -5.74 -12.12 -7.06
N LYS A 205 -5.24 -13.20 -7.65
CA LYS A 205 -5.51 -14.60 -7.23
C LYS A 205 -4.43 -15.16 -6.30
N LEU A 206 -3.15 -14.89 -6.58
CA LEU A 206 -2.03 -15.44 -5.83
C LEU A 206 -1.86 -14.73 -4.49
N THR A 207 -1.45 -15.50 -3.46
CA THR A 207 -1.03 -14.95 -2.17
C THR A 207 0.35 -14.30 -2.29
N PHE A 208 0.73 -13.44 -1.33
CA PHE A 208 2.08 -12.88 -1.30
C PHE A 208 3.15 -13.96 -1.16
N ASP A 209 2.87 -15.05 -0.40
CA ASP A 209 3.80 -16.19 -0.27
C ASP A 209 4.08 -16.89 -1.62
N GLN A 210 3.08 -16.93 -2.49
CA GLN A 210 3.25 -17.47 -3.85
C GLN A 210 3.99 -16.49 -4.77
N LEU A 211 3.73 -15.19 -4.62
CA LEU A 211 4.35 -14.15 -5.44
C LEU A 211 5.85 -13.99 -5.17
N VAL A 212 6.29 -14.09 -3.92
CA VAL A 212 7.71 -13.90 -3.54
C VAL A 212 8.64 -14.99 -4.08
N VAL A 213 8.09 -16.12 -4.54
CA VAL A 213 8.85 -17.25 -5.13
C VAL A 213 8.48 -17.50 -6.60
N ALA A 214 7.67 -16.65 -7.21
CA ALA A 214 7.20 -16.85 -8.58
C ALA A 214 8.29 -16.54 -9.60
N GLU A 215 8.35 -17.31 -10.68
CA GLU A 215 9.23 -17.00 -11.80
C GLU A 215 8.62 -15.87 -12.66
N ILE A 216 9.26 -14.70 -12.63
CA ILE A 216 8.84 -13.53 -13.42
C ILE A 216 10.06 -12.86 -14.07
N ALA A 217 9.87 -12.37 -15.29
CA ALA A 217 10.88 -11.54 -15.95
C ALA A 217 10.84 -10.10 -15.40
N PRO A 218 12.01 -9.43 -15.29
CA PRO A 218 12.06 -8.04 -14.79
C PRO A 218 11.16 -7.07 -15.57
N GLU A 219 11.10 -7.23 -16.89
CA GLU A 219 10.30 -6.37 -17.77
C GLU A 219 8.79 -6.53 -17.48
N THR A 220 8.35 -7.76 -17.21
CA THR A 220 6.95 -8.03 -16.82
C THR A 220 6.65 -7.45 -15.44
N ALA A 221 7.56 -7.57 -14.47
CA ALA A 221 7.38 -6.98 -13.14
C ALA A 221 7.26 -5.46 -13.21
N LEU A 222 8.13 -4.80 -13.98
CA LEU A 222 8.08 -3.35 -14.22
C LEU A 222 6.79 -2.92 -14.92
N PHE A 223 6.31 -3.68 -15.91
CA PHE A 223 5.01 -3.45 -16.56
C PHE A 223 3.87 -3.50 -15.53
N LEU A 224 3.86 -4.50 -14.64
CA LEU A 224 2.85 -4.64 -13.60
C LEU A 224 2.91 -3.50 -12.59
N LEU A 225 4.11 -3.08 -12.17
CA LEU A 225 4.31 -1.95 -11.25
C LEU A 225 3.81 -0.64 -11.87
N THR A 226 4.16 -0.38 -13.14
CA THR A 226 3.73 0.82 -13.87
C THR A 226 2.22 0.83 -14.05
N SER A 227 1.62 -0.31 -14.40
CA SER A 227 0.17 -0.47 -14.50
C SER A 227 -0.52 -0.22 -13.16
N ALA A 228 0.05 -0.73 -12.07
CA ALA A 228 -0.47 -0.52 -10.72
C ALA A 228 -0.41 0.97 -10.29
N HIS A 229 0.67 1.68 -10.66
CA HIS A 229 0.78 3.13 -10.42
C HIS A 229 -0.35 3.91 -11.11
N ILE A 230 -0.54 3.67 -12.42
CA ILE A 230 -1.60 4.35 -13.19
C ILE A 230 -2.97 3.96 -12.63
N TRP A 231 -3.18 2.68 -12.31
CA TRP A 231 -4.41 2.18 -11.69
C TRP A 231 -4.74 2.90 -10.39
N ALA A 232 -3.77 2.97 -9.47
CA ALA A 232 -3.95 3.65 -8.20
C ALA A 232 -4.16 5.16 -8.36
N ALA A 233 -3.38 5.83 -9.22
CA ALA A 233 -3.53 7.26 -9.46
C ALA A 233 -4.91 7.62 -10.04
N THR A 234 -5.45 6.76 -10.92
CA THR A 234 -6.77 6.93 -11.54
C THR A 234 -7.90 6.76 -10.52
N HIS A 235 -7.90 5.65 -9.78
CA HIS A 235 -9.04 5.28 -8.94
C HIS A 235 -9.02 5.93 -7.54
N LEU A 236 -7.84 6.32 -7.04
CA LEU A 236 -7.71 7.11 -5.81
C LEU A 236 -7.74 8.63 -6.08
N GLU A 237 -7.76 9.06 -7.35
CA GLU A 237 -7.75 10.47 -7.78
C GLU A 237 -6.64 11.28 -7.08
N ALA A 238 -5.48 10.68 -6.89
CA ALA A 238 -4.39 11.24 -6.10
C ALA A 238 -3.04 11.14 -6.81
N ARG A 239 -2.16 12.09 -6.50
CA ARG A 239 -0.76 12.01 -6.87
C ARG A 239 -0.01 11.15 -5.86
N LEU A 240 0.62 10.07 -6.31
CA LEU A 240 1.31 9.07 -5.49
C LEU A 240 2.82 9.35 -5.46
N LYS A 241 3.25 10.21 -4.55
CA LYS A 241 4.66 10.70 -4.50
C LYS A 241 5.66 9.60 -4.11
N ALA A 242 5.30 8.74 -3.16
CA ALA A 242 6.17 7.63 -2.77
C ALA A 242 6.25 6.58 -3.88
N PHE A 243 5.15 6.36 -4.60
CA PHE A 243 5.12 5.48 -5.76
C PHE A 243 5.92 6.05 -6.94
N GLU A 244 5.78 7.36 -7.24
CA GLU A 244 6.60 8.05 -8.26
C GLU A 244 8.10 7.94 -7.93
N PHE A 245 8.48 8.03 -6.65
CA PHE A 245 9.85 7.84 -6.20
C PHE A 245 10.32 6.39 -6.45
N LEU A 246 9.51 5.38 -6.11
CA LEU A 246 9.82 3.98 -6.39
C LEU A 246 10.10 3.73 -7.88
N LEU A 247 9.30 4.30 -8.77
CA LEU A 247 9.49 4.18 -10.23
C LEU A 247 10.72 4.94 -10.75
N SER A 248 11.34 5.80 -9.97
CA SER A 248 12.49 6.63 -10.36
C SER A 248 13.84 6.05 -9.99
N ILE A 249 13.89 5.00 -9.20
CA ILE A 249 15.11 4.34 -8.73
C ILE A 249 15.32 3.00 -9.41
#